data_6b2c4997c8602627d1f3d6f3c0df1db7
#
_entry.id   6b2c4997c8602627d1f3d6f3c0df1db7
#
_cell.length_a   1.000
_cell.length_b   1.000
_cell.length_c   1.000
_cell.angle_alpha   90.00
_cell.angle_beta   90.00
_cell.angle_gamma   90.00
#
_symmetry.space_group_name_H-M   'P 1'
#
loop_
_entity.id
_entity.type
_entity.pdbx_description
1 polymer ?
#
loop_
_entity_poly.entity_id
_entity_poly.type
_entity_poly.pdbx_seq_one_letter_code
_entity_poly.pdbx_strand_id
1 'polypeptide(L)'
;MKELSLIILTYNSEKDIYDCLYSVYQHNDIGNRLEIIIVDNNSDGYVQMHDNITSLYPNVIIIPNTKNGGYGQGNNIGIQAATAPIIAIMNPDIRLVMPV
;
A
#
# COMPACT_ATOMS: atom_id res chain seq x y z
N MET A 1 -5.07 11.39 -14.16
CA MET A 1 -6.17 11.11 -13.22
C MET A 1 -6.09 9.67 -12.73
N LYS A 2 -6.24 9.47 -11.44
CA LYS A 2 -6.23 8.12 -10.86
C LYS A 2 -7.59 7.45 -11.05
N GLU A 3 -7.58 6.16 -11.39
CA GLU A 3 -8.79 5.37 -11.58
C GLU A 3 -9.00 4.36 -10.46
N LEU A 4 -7.90 3.86 -9.85
CA LEU A 4 -7.96 2.88 -8.77
C LEU A 4 -6.97 3.27 -7.69
N SER A 5 -7.45 3.34 -6.45
CA SER A 5 -6.60 3.49 -5.27
C SER A 5 -6.53 2.14 -4.56
N LEU A 6 -5.34 1.59 -4.47
CA LEU A 6 -5.09 0.33 -3.78
C LEU A 6 -4.52 0.64 -2.40
N ILE A 7 -5.22 0.23 -1.36
CA ILE A 7 -4.84 0.49 0.01
C ILE A 7 -4.29 -0.79 0.63
N ILE A 8 -3.08 -0.71 1.16
CA ILE A 8 -2.42 -1.84 1.80
C ILE A 8 -2.07 -1.43 3.23
N LEU A 9 -2.61 -2.17 4.19
CA LEU A 9 -2.33 -1.93 5.60
C LEU A 9 -1.18 -2.83 6.03
N THR A 10 -0.12 -2.24 6.59
CA THR A 10 1.02 -3.01 7.08
C THR A 10 1.12 -2.93 8.60
N TYR A 11 1.50 -4.04 9.21
CA TYR A 11 1.90 -4.10 10.61
C TYR A 11 2.93 -5.21 10.74
N ASN A 12 4.19 -4.85 10.94
CA ASN A 12 5.30 -5.79 10.97
C ASN A 12 5.28 -6.72 9.74
N SER A 13 4.97 -6.13 8.58
CA SER A 13 4.75 -6.87 7.33
C SER A 13 5.87 -6.64 6.33
N GLU A 14 7.06 -6.27 6.77
CA GLU A 14 8.14 -5.87 5.86
C GLU A 14 8.42 -6.94 4.81
N LYS A 15 8.51 -8.20 5.25
CA LYS A 15 8.80 -9.29 4.34
C LYS A 15 7.72 -9.44 3.25
N ASP A 16 6.47 -9.37 3.65
CA ASP A 16 5.34 -9.58 2.72
C ASP A 16 5.12 -8.38 1.82
N ILE A 17 5.33 -7.16 2.32
CA ILE A 17 5.02 -5.96 1.55
C ILE A 17 5.89 -5.83 0.29
N TYR A 18 7.16 -6.21 0.37
CA TYR A 18 8.02 -6.13 -0.81
C TYR A 18 7.53 -7.05 -1.93
N ASP A 19 7.19 -8.28 -1.61
CA ASP A 19 6.68 -9.23 -2.59
C ASP A 19 5.31 -8.80 -3.11
N CYS A 20 4.47 -8.27 -2.23
CA CYS A 20 3.16 -7.75 -2.61
C CYS A 20 3.31 -6.63 -3.65
N LEU A 21 4.13 -5.64 -3.38
CA LEU A 21 4.36 -4.52 -4.29
C LEU A 21 4.95 -5.01 -5.62
N TYR A 22 5.88 -5.93 -5.57
CA TYR A 22 6.47 -6.48 -6.80
C TYR A 22 5.38 -7.10 -7.66
N SER A 23 4.49 -7.90 -7.07
CA SER A 23 3.41 -8.54 -7.83
C SER A 23 2.43 -7.53 -8.40
N VAL A 24 2.11 -6.47 -7.66
CA VAL A 24 1.22 -5.41 -8.13
C VAL A 24 1.83 -4.69 -9.34
N TYR A 25 3.10 -4.31 -9.26
CA TYR A 25 3.74 -3.62 -10.37
C TYR A 25 3.92 -4.52 -11.58
N GLN A 26 4.15 -5.82 -11.38
CA GLN A 26 4.25 -6.76 -12.49
C GLN A 26 2.93 -6.90 -13.26
N HIS A 27 1.80 -6.77 -12.59
CA HIS A 27 0.48 -7.02 -13.18
C HIS A 27 -0.35 -5.76 -13.35
N ASN A 28 0.25 -4.58 -13.20
CA ASN A 28 -0.45 -3.31 -13.35
C ASN A 28 -0.69 -2.99 -14.82
N ASP A 29 -1.95 -3.03 -15.24
CA ASP A 29 -2.36 -2.74 -16.61
C ASP A 29 -2.73 -1.28 -16.85
N ILE A 30 -2.90 -0.49 -15.80
CA ILE A 30 -3.41 0.88 -15.95
C ILE A 30 -2.34 1.95 -15.71
N GLY A 31 -1.08 1.53 -15.49
CA GLY A 31 0.04 2.46 -15.39
C GLY A 31 -0.13 3.49 -14.29
N ASN A 32 0.06 4.75 -14.64
CA ASN A 32 0.00 5.86 -13.67
C ASN A 32 -1.40 6.13 -13.13
N ARG A 33 -2.42 5.46 -13.65
CA ARG A 33 -3.79 5.59 -13.12
C ARG A 33 -4.02 4.77 -11.86
N LEU A 34 -3.05 3.92 -11.49
CA LEU A 34 -3.05 3.20 -10.22
C LEU A 34 -2.38 4.05 -9.15
N GLU A 35 -3.05 4.22 -8.04
CA GLU A 35 -2.51 4.86 -6.84
C GLU A 35 -2.34 3.81 -5.77
N ILE A 36 -1.14 3.70 -5.19
CA ILE A 36 -0.89 2.75 -4.11
C ILE A 36 -0.65 3.54 -2.84
N ILE A 37 -1.43 3.23 -1.81
CA ILE A 37 -1.35 3.87 -0.50
C ILE A 37 -1.09 2.78 0.54
N ILE A 38 0.04 2.87 1.21
CA ILE A 38 0.37 1.99 2.33
C ILE A 38 0.12 2.77 3.61
N VAL A 39 -0.68 2.20 4.50
CA VAL A 39 -0.87 2.72 5.85
C VAL A 39 -0.16 1.78 6.80
N ASP A 40 0.85 2.27 7.50
CA ASP A 40 1.61 1.44 8.43
C ASP A 40 1.15 1.66 9.87
N ASN A 41 0.68 0.58 10.49
CA ASN A 41 0.13 0.61 11.84
C ASN A 41 1.24 0.47 12.90
N ASN A 42 2.20 1.40 12.87
CA ASN A 42 3.26 1.50 13.88
C ASN A 42 4.13 0.23 13.95
N SER A 43 4.63 -0.19 12.78
CA SER A 43 5.51 -1.35 12.70
C SER A 43 6.89 -1.07 13.30
N ASP A 44 7.50 -2.09 13.85
CA ASP A 44 8.92 -2.08 14.13
C ASP A 44 9.67 -1.98 12.81
N GLY A 45 10.75 -1.21 12.75
CA GLY A 45 11.51 -1.05 11.52
C GLY A 45 10.81 -0.25 10.43
N TYR A 46 9.82 0.57 10.80
CA TYR A 46 9.08 1.40 9.84
C TYR A 46 10.00 2.26 8.97
N VAL A 47 11.01 2.89 9.57
CA VAL A 47 11.89 3.80 8.83
C VAL A 47 12.61 3.07 7.71
N GLN A 48 13.14 1.89 7.99
CA GLN A 48 13.84 1.10 6.97
C GLN A 48 12.89 0.63 5.87
N MET A 49 11.70 0.17 6.23
CA MET A 49 10.69 -0.22 5.25
C MET A 49 10.32 0.96 4.36
N HIS A 50 10.05 2.12 4.96
CA HIS A 50 9.72 3.34 4.24
C HIS A 50 10.83 3.70 3.23
N ASP A 51 12.08 3.70 3.69
CA ASP A 51 13.19 4.10 2.84
C ASP A 51 13.39 3.11 1.68
N ASN A 52 13.27 1.82 1.95
CA ASN A 52 13.40 0.80 0.92
C ASN A 52 12.30 0.91 -0.14
N ILE A 53 11.06 1.08 0.29
CA ILE A 53 9.94 1.20 -0.64
C ILE A 53 10.05 2.48 -1.46
N THR A 54 10.37 3.59 -0.82
CA THR A 54 10.50 4.88 -1.51
C THR A 54 11.62 4.84 -2.55
N SER A 55 12.69 4.12 -2.26
CA SER A 55 13.80 3.96 -3.20
C SER A 55 13.41 3.15 -4.43
N LEU A 56 12.65 2.07 -4.24
CA LEU A 56 12.24 1.17 -5.33
C LEU A 56 11.01 1.67 -6.08
N TYR A 57 10.06 2.26 -5.36
CA TYR A 57 8.76 2.67 -5.89
C TYR A 57 8.43 4.08 -5.40
N PRO A 58 9.04 5.12 -6.00
CA PRO A 58 8.92 6.49 -5.46
C PRO A 58 7.51 7.07 -5.52
N ASN A 59 6.60 6.47 -6.29
CA ASN A 59 5.23 6.98 -6.40
C ASN A 59 4.28 6.38 -5.36
N VAL A 60 4.72 5.41 -4.57
CA VAL A 60 3.89 4.83 -3.50
C VAL A 60 3.77 5.84 -2.37
N ILE A 61 2.56 6.04 -1.89
CA ILE A 61 2.27 6.92 -0.75
C ILE A 61 2.31 6.06 0.51
N ILE A 62 3.09 6.48 1.50
CA ILE A 62 3.22 5.74 2.77
C ILE A 62 2.81 6.67 3.91
N ILE A 63 1.81 6.25 4.67
CA ILE A 63 1.25 7.03 5.79
C ILE A 63 1.53 6.27 7.08
N PRO A 64 2.31 6.83 8.00
CA PRO A 64 2.51 6.20 9.30
C PRO A 64 1.31 6.47 10.21
N ASN A 65 0.77 5.40 10.79
CA ASN A 65 -0.28 5.49 11.80
C ASN A 65 0.31 5.04 13.13
N THR A 66 0.80 5.99 13.93
CA THR A 66 1.51 5.69 15.17
C THR A 66 0.60 5.19 16.27
N LYS A 67 -0.72 5.31 16.10
CA LYS A 67 -1.67 4.90 17.13
C LYS A 67 -2.08 3.45 17.04
N ASN A 68 -1.94 2.84 15.86
CA ASN A 68 -2.37 1.47 15.61
C ASN A 68 -3.74 1.17 16.23
N GLY A 69 -4.76 1.85 15.73
CA GLY A 69 -6.15 1.67 16.19
C GLY A 69 -6.83 0.45 15.59
N GLY A 70 -6.08 -0.48 14.97
CA GLY A 70 -6.61 -1.70 14.40
C GLY A 70 -6.82 -1.61 12.89
N TYR A 71 -7.31 -2.70 12.33
CA TYR A 71 -7.43 -2.86 10.88
C TYR A 71 -8.40 -1.82 10.26
N GLY A 72 -9.57 -1.66 10.86
CA GLY A 72 -10.57 -0.73 10.34
C GLY A 72 -10.11 0.72 10.40
N GLN A 73 -9.47 1.11 11.49
CA GLN A 73 -8.97 2.48 11.63
C GLN A 73 -7.87 2.77 10.62
N GLY A 74 -6.94 1.82 10.44
CA GLY A 74 -5.87 1.98 9.46
C GLY A 74 -6.39 2.07 8.04
N ASN A 75 -7.34 1.22 7.67
CA ASN A 75 -7.95 1.27 6.35
C ASN A 75 -8.70 2.57 6.10
N ASN A 76 -9.36 3.12 7.12
CA ASN A 76 -10.05 4.40 6.99
C ASN A 76 -9.08 5.55 6.70
N ILE A 77 -7.90 5.52 7.29
CA ILE A 77 -6.87 6.52 6.98
C ILE A 77 -6.51 6.45 5.50
N GLY A 78 -6.32 5.26 4.96
CA GLY A 78 -6.01 5.07 3.55
C GLY A 78 -7.15 5.52 2.65
N ILE A 79 -8.39 5.19 3.01
CA ILE A 79 -9.57 5.58 2.23
C ILE A 79 -9.69 7.10 2.17
N GLN A 80 -9.43 7.80 3.27
CA GLN A 80 -9.49 9.26 3.29
C GLN A 80 -8.40 9.89 2.43
N ALA A 81 -7.26 9.25 2.28
CA ALA A 81 -6.17 9.74 1.46
C ALA A 81 -6.36 9.41 -0.02
N ALA A 82 -7.23 8.47 -0.36
CA ALA A 82 -7.41 8.00 -1.73
C ALA A 82 -8.03 9.09 -2.60
N THR A 83 -7.55 9.17 -3.85
CA THR A 83 -8.04 10.16 -4.81
C THR A 83 -8.82 9.55 -5.97
N ALA A 84 -8.80 8.22 -6.11
CA ALA A 84 -9.47 7.55 -7.21
C ALA A 84 -10.94 7.25 -6.86
N PRO A 85 -11.81 7.15 -7.88
CA PRO A 85 -13.21 6.80 -7.66
C PRO A 85 -13.43 5.35 -7.23
N ILE A 86 -12.47 4.46 -7.54
CA ILE A 86 -12.52 3.05 -7.14
C ILE A 86 -11.44 2.82 -6.11
N ILE A 87 -11.80 2.20 -4.99
CA ILE A 87 -10.88 1.91 -3.90
C ILE A 87 -10.92 0.41 -3.63
N ALA A 88 -9.74 -0.21 -3.61
CA ALA A 88 -9.60 -1.62 -3.25
C ALA A 88 -8.69 -1.73 -2.02
N ILE A 89 -9.00 -2.65 -1.13
CA ILE A 89 -8.18 -2.93 0.04
C ILE A 89 -7.52 -4.29 -0.14
N MET A 90 -6.22 -4.35 0.08
CA MET A 90 -5.43 -5.55 -0.16
C MET A 90 -4.55 -5.83 1.06
N ASN A 91 -4.52 -7.06 1.52
CA ASN A 91 -3.61 -7.47 2.57
C ASN A 91 -2.19 -7.63 2.01
N PRO A 92 -1.14 -7.35 2.81
CA PRO A 92 0.23 -7.39 2.29
C PRO A 92 0.73 -8.79 1.94
N ASP A 93 0.05 -9.85 2.39
CA ASP A 93 0.41 -11.22 2.05
C ASP A 93 -0.22 -11.71 0.75
N ILE A 94 -1.03 -10.87 0.09
CA ILE A 94 -1.65 -11.21 -1.19
C ILE A 94 -0.68 -10.95 -2.33
N ARG A 95 -0.73 -11.81 -3.34
CA ARG A 95 0.06 -11.66 -4.57
C ARG A 95 -0.87 -11.70 -5.77
N LEU A 96 -0.68 -10.78 -6.72
CA LEU A 96 -1.41 -10.82 -7.96
C LEU A 96 -0.80 -11.85 -8.89
N VAL A 97 -1.65 -12.59 -9.61
CA VAL A 97 -1.21 -13.60 -10.56
C VAL A 97 -1.71 -13.31 -11.97
N MET A 98 -2.49 -12.26 -12.15
CA MET A 98 -2.99 -11.81 -13.44
C MET A 98 -3.21 -10.30 -13.40
N PRO A 99 -3.35 -9.64 -14.56
CA PRO A 99 -3.55 -8.19 -14.61
C PRO A 99 -4.77 -7.73 -13.83
N VAL A 100 -4.64 -6.52 -13.30
CA VAL A 100 -5.70 -5.89 -12.52
C VAL A 100 -6.64 -5.12 -13.45
#